data_428a0657676072e56efa9fda45499e97
#
_entry.id   428a0657676072e56efa9fda45499e97
#
_cell.length_a   1.000
_cell.length_b   1.000
_cell.length_c   1.000
_cell.angle_alpha   90.00
_cell.angle_beta   90.00
_cell.angle_gamma   90.00
#
_symmetry.space_group_name_H-M   'P 1'
#
loop_
_entity.id
_entity.type
_entity.pdbx_description
1 polymer ?
#
loop_
_entity_poly.entity_id
_entity_poly.type
_entity_poly.pdbx_seq_one_letter_code
_entity_poly.pdbx_strand_id
1 'polypeptide(L)'
;MSAGRPGPNVGGELSLATFNTHLGVDGWGRPYDVVAACRSLDADVLVLQESWAPDGSPSLARRVADDLGYDLVEEPLGQGRLLGPDPGADDRWGPSLGPLSTILHVDDDPRWRQRRSGARRSGGRHGSWGLAVLVRVPARFLGVTRLRPLRRDPVRRLVLSWEVPVGNGVLTVHGTHVSHLLQGSPVHYRELSRALAPGGRPAVLAGDMNLWGPAVSLQLPGWRRVVRGRTWPATRPHSQLDHVLVSGFVTGSGAVLGPLGSDHRPVRAELVVDDAPPGGAAGGTTAPGTTAPGGGGHGTAR
;
A
#
# COMPACT_ATOMS: atom_id res chain seq x y z
N MET A 1 -26.25 0.70 -19.72
CA MET A 1 -26.45 2.06 -19.19
C MET A 1 -25.23 2.34 -18.34
N SER A 2 -24.34 3.24 -18.78
CA SER A 2 -23.13 3.64 -18.05
C SER A 2 -23.57 4.44 -16.83
N ALA A 3 -23.38 3.89 -15.63
CA ALA A 3 -23.52 4.67 -14.41
C ALA A 3 -22.50 5.81 -14.47
N GLY A 4 -22.99 7.05 -14.48
CA GLY A 4 -22.15 8.24 -14.52
C GLY A 4 -21.13 8.18 -13.37
N ARG A 5 -19.86 8.47 -13.67
CA ARG A 5 -18.83 8.66 -12.65
C ARG A 5 -19.37 9.62 -11.58
N PRO A 6 -19.24 9.30 -10.29
CA PRO A 6 -19.57 10.26 -9.25
C PRO A 6 -18.75 11.54 -9.52
N GLY A 7 -19.41 12.68 -9.42
CA GLY A 7 -18.76 14.00 -9.55
C GLY A 7 -17.67 14.17 -8.48
N PRO A 8 -16.85 15.23 -8.58
CA PRO A 8 -15.81 15.52 -7.59
C PRO A 8 -16.43 15.48 -6.20
N ASN A 9 -15.73 14.85 -5.27
CA ASN A 9 -16.19 14.65 -3.90
C ASN A 9 -16.49 16.01 -3.24
N VAL A 10 -17.76 16.43 -3.27
CA VAL A 10 -18.23 17.77 -2.89
C VAL A 10 -18.13 17.98 -1.36
N GLY A 11 -17.81 16.92 -0.61
CA GLY A 11 -17.84 16.93 0.85
C GLY A 11 -16.51 17.21 1.56
N GLY A 12 -15.39 17.34 0.85
CA GLY A 12 -14.09 17.55 1.51
C GLY A 12 -13.52 16.33 2.25
N GLU A 13 -14.14 15.17 2.12
CA GLU A 13 -13.77 13.93 2.78
C GLU A 13 -13.48 12.83 1.74
N LEU A 14 -12.46 12.02 1.99
CA LEU A 14 -12.07 10.87 1.17
C LEU A 14 -12.12 9.59 1.97
N SER A 15 -12.88 8.61 1.48
CA SER A 15 -12.86 7.27 2.06
C SER A 15 -11.75 6.41 1.43
N LEU A 16 -10.93 5.79 2.29
CA LEU A 16 -9.84 4.92 1.87
C LEU A 16 -9.88 3.61 2.63
N ALA A 17 -9.67 2.50 1.92
CA ALA A 17 -9.47 1.22 2.58
C ALA A 17 -8.20 0.52 2.09
N THR A 18 -7.53 -0.20 2.99
CA THR A 18 -6.44 -1.12 2.66
C THR A 18 -6.81 -2.53 3.06
N PHE A 19 -6.51 -3.48 2.19
CA PHE A 19 -6.86 -4.88 2.38
C PHE A 19 -5.83 -5.81 1.72
N ASN A 20 -5.11 -6.57 2.54
CA ASN A 20 -4.31 -7.68 2.03
C ASN A 20 -5.27 -8.82 1.65
N THR A 21 -5.35 -9.14 0.35
CA THR A 21 -6.30 -10.10 -0.20
C THR A 21 -5.82 -11.56 -0.08
N HIS A 22 -4.58 -11.76 0.38
CA HIS A 22 -3.99 -13.09 0.55
C HIS A 22 -4.26 -14.02 -0.64
N LEU A 23 -3.96 -13.53 -1.85
CA LEU A 23 -4.13 -14.27 -3.12
C LEU A 23 -5.58 -14.69 -3.41
N GLY A 24 -6.57 -14.13 -2.72
CA GLY A 24 -7.98 -14.49 -2.83
C GLY A 24 -8.37 -15.75 -2.06
N VAL A 25 -7.57 -16.14 -1.09
CA VAL A 25 -7.86 -17.28 -0.20
C VAL A 25 -7.75 -16.89 1.27
N ASP A 26 -8.43 -17.63 2.13
CA ASP A 26 -8.31 -17.45 3.57
C ASP A 26 -7.01 -18.07 4.13
N GLY A 27 -6.77 -17.93 5.44
CA GLY A 27 -5.60 -18.51 6.11
C GLY A 27 -5.52 -20.06 6.06
N TRP A 28 -6.54 -20.73 5.52
CA TRP A 28 -6.60 -22.17 5.30
C TRP A 28 -6.48 -22.54 3.82
N GLY A 29 -6.31 -21.55 2.93
CA GLY A 29 -6.24 -21.76 1.51
C GLY A 29 -7.60 -21.95 0.82
N ARG A 30 -8.72 -21.57 1.45
CA ARG A 30 -10.06 -21.63 0.84
C ARG A 30 -10.38 -20.32 0.14
N PRO A 31 -10.83 -20.29 -1.15
CA PRO A 31 -11.18 -19.04 -1.81
C PRO A 31 -12.36 -18.34 -1.13
N TYR A 32 -12.38 -17.04 -1.35
CA TYR A 32 -13.51 -16.21 -0.99
C TYR A 32 -13.77 -15.21 -2.12
N ASP A 33 -14.94 -14.61 -2.10
CA ASP A 33 -15.30 -13.60 -3.08
C ASP A 33 -14.64 -12.26 -2.75
N VAL A 34 -13.49 -12.00 -3.41
CA VAL A 34 -12.72 -10.75 -3.24
C VAL A 34 -13.52 -9.55 -3.75
N VAL A 35 -14.30 -9.71 -4.82
CA VAL A 35 -15.11 -8.62 -5.37
C VAL A 35 -16.21 -8.20 -4.39
N ALA A 36 -16.93 -9.17 -3.82
CA ALA A 36 -17.93 -8.88 -2.78
C ALA A 36 -17.29 -8.27 -1.52
N ALA A 37 -16.12 -8.76 -1.11
CA ALA A 37 -15.35 -8.19 0.00
C ALA A 37 -15.00 -6.73 -0.27
N CYS A 38 -14.42 -6.40 -1.43
CA CYS A 38 -14.08 -5.03 -1.80
C CYS A 38 -15.32 -4.13 -1.96
N ARG A 39 -16.44 -4.66 -2.50
CA ARG A 39 -17.70 -3.93 -2.57
C ARG A 39 -18.19 -3.51 -1.19
N SER A 40 -18.07 -4.38 -0.19
CA SER A 40 -18.49 -4.08 1.19
C SER A 40 -17.62 -3.03 1.89
N LEU A 41 -16.40 -2.77 1.40
CA LEU A 41 -15.54 -1.71 1.93
C LEU A 41 -16.05 -0.32 1.55
N ASP A 42 -16.73 -0.18 0.42
CA ASP A 42 -17.31 1.06 -0.10
C ASP A 42 -16.40 2.27 0.09
N ALA A 43 -15.19 2.21 -0.44
CA ALA A 43 -14.18 3.24 -0.31
C ALA A 43 -13.88 3.90 -1.66
N ASP A 44 -13.54 5.18 -1.67
CA ASP A 44 -13.14 5.93 -2.87
C ASP A 44 -11.78 5.45 -3.41
N VAL A 45 -10.92 5.01 -2.50
CA VAL A 45 -9.62 4.45 -2.81
C VAL A 45 -9.45 3.10 -2.10
N LEU A 46 -9.06 2.08 -2.87
CA LEU A 46 -8.69 0.77 -2.34
C LEU A 46 -7.20 0.51 -2.58
N VAL A 47 -6.49 0.10 -1.53
CA VAL A 47 -5.10 -0.37 -1.61
C VAL A 47 -5.09 -1.87 -1.33
N LEU A 48 -4.88 -2.68 -2.38
CA LEU A 48 -4.95 -4.13 -2.29
C LEU A 48 -3.54 -4.74 -2.35
N GLN A 49 -3.18 -5.52 -1.35
CA GLN A 49 -1.95 -6.28 -1.31
C GLN A 49 -2.24 -7.74 -1.67
N GLU A 50 -1.21 -8.42 -2.19
CA GLU A 50 -1.26 -9.83 -2.59
C GLU A 50 -2.37 -10.15 -3.61
N SER A 51 -2.67 -9.19 -4.49
CA SER A 51 -3.60 -9.42 -5.60
C SER A 51 -3.01 -10.44 -6.56
N TRP A 52 -3.65 -11.62 -6.66
CA TRP A 52 -3.23 -12.71 -7.54
C TRP A 52 -3.64 -12.46 -8.99
N ALA A 53 -2.73 -12.70 -9.90
CA ALA A 53 -2.94 -12.64 -11.35
C ALA A 53 -2.45 -13.96 -11.97
N PRO A 54 -3.36 -14.90 -12.26
CA PRO A 54 -3.01 -16.13 -12.99
C PRO A 54 -2.48 -15.81 -14.39
N ASP A 55 -1.53 -16.59 -14.90
CA ASP A 55 -1.05 -16.42 -16.27
C ASP A 55 -2.21 -16.48 -17.27
N GLY A 56 -2.28 -15.48 -18.14
CA GLY A 56 -3.31 -15.39 -19.18
C GLY A 56 -4.71 -15.03 -18.67
N SER A 57 -4.87 -14.63 -17.43
CA SER A 57 -6.15 -14.24 -16.83
C SER A 57 -6.06 -12.90 -16.09
N PRO A 58 -7.18 -12.16 -15.96
CA PRO A 58 -7.19 -10.93 -15.17
C PRO A 58 -6.81 -11.18 -13.71
N SER A 59 -6.11 -10.19 -13.11
CA SER A 59 -5.83 -10.19 -11.68
C SER A 59 -7.10 -10.05 -10.84
N LEU A 60 -7.01 -10.36 -9.55
CA LEU A 60 -8.10 -10.08 -8.60
C LEU A 60 -8.43 -8.58 -8.56
N ALA A 61 -7.39 -7.73 -8.55
CA ALA A 61 -7.60 -6.27 -8.57
C ALA A 61 -8.26 -5.80 -9.86
N ARG A 62 -7.90 -6.38 -11.02
CA ARG A 62 -8.55 -6.06 -12.30
C ARG A 62 -10.04 -6.43 -12.26
N ARG A 63 -10.39 -7.60 -11.75
CA ARG A 63 -11.79 -8.01 -11.60
C ARG A 63 -12.58 -7.07 -10.68
N VAL A 64 -11.97 -6.65 -9.56
CA VAL A 64 -12.56 -5.65 -8.66
C VAL A 64 -12.77 -4.32 -9.39
N ALA A 65 -11.77 -3.86 -10.15
CA ALA A 65 -11.85 -2.61 -10.90
C ALA A 65 -12.97 -2.64 -11.94
N ASP A 66 -13.04 -3.70 -12.72
CA ASP A 66 -14.03 -3.86 -13.81
C ASP A 66 -15.46 -3.96 -13.26
N ASP A 67 -15.67 -4.69 -12.16
CA ASP A 67 -17.00 -4.90 -11.57
C ASP A 67 -17.51 -3.70 -10.75
N LEU A 68 -16.60 -2.96 -10.10
CA LEU A 68 -16.96 -1.85 -9.21
C LEU A 68 -16.70 -0.46 -9.80
N GLY A 69 -16.18 -0.38 -11.03
CA GLY A 69 -15.98 0.87 -11.75
C GLY A 69 -14.80 1.72 -11.26
N TYR A 70 -13.69 1.09 -10.82
CA TYR A 70 -12.48 1.78 -10.43
C TYR A 70 -11.50 1.95 -11.59
N ASP A 71 -10.76 3.06 -11.60
CA ASP A 71 -9.49 3.16 -12.29
C ASP A 71 -8.42 2.39 -11.50
N LEU A 72 -7.56 1.63 -12.18
CA LEU A 72 -6.59 0.71 -11.56
C LEU A 72 -5.18 0.98 -12.02
N VAL A 73 -4.25 1.03 -11.08
CA VAL A 73 -2.82 0.78 -11.31
C VAL A 73 -2.39 -0.39 -10.44
N GLU A 74 -1.78 -1.38 -11.07
CA GLU A 74 -1.22 -2.54 -10.38
C GLU A 74 0.21 -2.84 -10.85
N GLU A 75 1.05 -3.30 -9.92
CA GLU A 75 2.43 -3.67 -10.17
C GLU A 75 2.71 -5.06 -9.58
N PRO A 76 3.28 -5.98 -10.36
CA PRO A 76 3.66 -7.29 -9.86
C PRO A 76 4.85 -7.17 -8.89
N LEU A 77 4.73 -7.80 -7.73
CA LEU A 77 5.78 -7.87 -6.73
C LEU A 77 6.63 -9.13 -6.88
N GLY A 78 6.02 -10.23 -7.30
CA GLY A 78 6.69 -11.50 -7.49
C GLY A 78 5.92 -12.43 -8.40
N GLN A 79 6.62 -13.45 -8.88
CA GLN A 79 6.04 -14.56 -9.62
C GLN A 79 6.07 -15.82 -8.78
N GLY A 80 5.13 -16.71 -9.01
CA GLY A 80 5.08 -17.94 -8.28
C GLY A 80 4.00 -18.89 -8.79
N ARG A 81 3.75 -19.91 -8.01
CA ARG A 81 2.72 -20.89 -8.28
C ARG A 81 1.78 -20.98 -7.10
N LEU A 82 0.52 -20.64 -7.31
CA LEU A 82 -0.53 -20.82 -6.33
C LEU A 82 -0.90 -22.30 -6.27
N LEU A 83 -0.72 -22.91 -5.10
CA LEU A 83 -1.02 -24.32 -4.88
C LEU A 83 -2.49 -24.45 -4.45
N GLY A 84 -3.25 -25.24 -5.16
CA GLY A 84 -4.67 -25.47 -4.89
C GLY A 84 -5.59 -24.98 -6.01
N PRO A 85 -6.91 -24.99 -5.80
CA PRO A 85 -7.86 -24.48 -6.78
C PRO A 85 -7.68 -22.99 -6.98
N ASP A 86 -7.90 -22.52 -8.20
CA ASP A 86 -7.85 -21.10 -8.54
C ASP A 86 -8.92 -20.34 -7.73
N PRO A 87 -8.53 -19.27 -6.98
CA PRO A 87 -9.47 -18.43 -6.25
C PRO A 87 -10.46 -17.66 -7.12
N GLY A 88 -10.77 -18.08 -8.27
CA GLY A 88 -11.74 -17.43 -9.14
C GLY A 88 -12.29 -18.34 -10.21
N ALA A 89 -11.93 -19.59 -10.17
CA ALA A 89 -12.46 -20.61 -11.06
C ALA A 89 -13.31 -21.58 -10.24
N ASP A 90 -14.61 -21.45 -10.35
CA ASP A 90 -15.60 -22.44 -9.93
C ASP A 90 -15.63 -22.84 -8.43
N ASP A 91 -16.83 -22.88 -7.86
CA ASP A 91 -17.17 -23.15 -6.45
C ASP A 91 -16.82 -24.55 -5.92
N ARG A 92 -16.12 -25.36 -6.65
CA ARG A 92 -15.80 -26.75 -6.28
C ARG A 92 -14.46 -26.85 -5.58
N TRP A 93 -14.55 -26.81 -4.26
CA TRP A 93 -13.43 -26.95 -3.36
C TRP A 93 -12.89 -28.37 -3.23
N GLY A 94 -11.61 -28.50 -3.50
CA GLY A 94 -10.83 -29.59 -2.95
C GLY A 94 -10.60 -29.43 -1.44
N PRO A 95 -10.06 -30.46 -0.76
CA PRO A 95 -9.75 -30.37 0.67
C PRO A 95 -8.79 -29.19 0.93
N SER A 96 -9.06 -28.43 2.00
CA SER A 96 -8.19 -27.38 2.52
C SER A 96 -6.74 -27.89 2.60
N LEU A 97 -5.79 -27.10 2.10
CA LEU A 97 -4.38 -27.42 2.16
C LEU A 97 -3.79 -27.32 3.58
N GLY A 98 -4.58 -26.86 4.56
CA GLY A 98 -4.19 -26.68 5.94
C GLY A 98 -3.50 -25.32 6.20
N PRO A 99 -3.41 -24.90 7.48
CA PRO A 99 -3.04 -23.54 7.86
C PRO A 99 -1.58 -23.16 7.59
N LEU A 100 -0.72 -24.11 7.34
CA LEU A 100 0.71 -23.92 7.10
C LEU A 100 1.14 -24.38 5.72
N SER A 101 0.19 -24.79 4.88
CA SER A 101 0.52 -25.11 3.50
C SER A 101 0.95 -23.82 2.82
N THR A 102 2.11 -23.83 2.25
CA THR A 102 2.60 -22.76 1.41
C THR A 102 1.69 -22.67 0.21
N ILE A 103 0.74 -21.76 0.29
CA ILE A 103 -0.25 -21.51 -0.75
C ILE A 103 0.45 -20.98 -1.98
N LEU A 104 1.48 -20.16 -1.77
CA LEU A 104 2.26 -19.54 -2.82
C LEU A 104 3.69 -20.09 -2.80
N HIS A 105 4.14 -20.63 -3.94
CA HIS A 105 5.53 -20.97 -4.19
C HIS A 105 6.18 -19.85 -5.00
N VAL A 106 7.15 -19.16 -4.43
CA VAL A 106 7.88 -18.08 -5.11
C VAL A 106 9.03 -18.70 -5.92
N ASP A 107 9.04 -18.51 -7.23
CA ASP A 107 9.96 -19.20 -8.13
C ASP A 107 11.43 -18.85 -7.89
N ASP A 108 11.72 -17.63 -7.50
CA ASP A 108 13.08 -17.11 -7.29
C ASP A 108 13.57 -17.19 -5.83
N ASP A 109 12.80 -17.76 -4.90
CA ASP A 109 13.26 -17.91 -3.52
C ASP A 109 14.25 -19.09 -3.40
N PRO A 110 15.55 -18.84 -3.13
CA PRO A 110 16.56 -19.89 -3.01
C PRO A 110 16.28 -20.89 -1.90
N ARG A 111 15.49 -20.51 -0.87
CA ARG A 111 15.08 -21.43 0.22
C ARG A 111 14.13 -22.50 -0.29
N TRP A 112 13.39 -22.24 -1.35
CA TRP A 112 12.50 -23.21 -2.00
C TRP A 112 13.22 -24.14 -2.97
N ARG A 113 14.32 -23.68 -3.58
CA ARG A 113 15.17 -24.55 -4.42
C ARG A 113 15.76 -25.72 -3.61
N GLN A 114 16.11 -25.50 -2.33
CA GLN A 114 16.62 -26.56 -1.46
C GLN A 114 15.55 -27.56 -0.98
N ARG A 115 14.29 -27.13 -0.87
CA ARG A 115 13.18 -28.01 -0.45
C ARG A 115 12.58 -28.84 -1.59
N ARG A 116 13.02 -28.62 -2.82
CA ARG A 116 12.56 -29.39 -4.01
C ARG A 116 12.88 -30.88 -3.98
N SER A 117 13.78 -31.36 -3.12
CA SER A 117 14.20 -32.77 -3.08
C SER A 117 13.18 -33.73 -2.44
N GLY A 118 12.09 -33.26 -1.84
CA GLY A 118 11.21 -34.13 -1.05
C GLY A 118 9.74 -34.23 -1.45
N ALA A 119 9.17 -33.33 -2.22
CA ALA A 119 7.76 -33.44 -2.60
C ALA A 119 7.50 -32.69 -3.92
N ARG A 120 7.43 -33.44 -5.01
CA ARG A 120 6.77 -33.01 -6.25
C ARG A 120 5.27 -32.85 -5.95
N ARG A 121 4.85 -31.72 -5.39
CA ARG A 121 3.45 -31.32 -5.48
C ARG A 121 3.22 -30.82 -6.90
N SER A 122 2.83 -31.74 -7.77
CA SER A 122 2.32 -31.44 -9.09
C SER A 122 0.94 -30.82 -8.92
N GLY A 123 0.73 -29.62 -9.43
CA GLY A 123 -0.52 -28.90 -9.40
C GLY A 123 -0.33 -27.45 -8.97
N GLY A 124 -1.27 -26.62 -9.33
CA GLY A 124 -1.28 -25.20 -9.09
C GLY A 124 -1.11 -24.38 -10.36
N ARG A 125 -1.54 -23.13 -10.32
CA ARG A 125 -1.44 -22.19 -11.45
C ARG A 125 -0.24 -21.28 -11.28
N HIS A 126 0.50 -21.08 -12.35
CA HIS A 126 1.51 -20.04 -12.45
C HIS A 126 0.85 -18.67 -12.56
N GLY A 127 1.52 -17.67 -12.08
CA GLY A 127 1.05 -16.31 -12.12
C GLY A 127 1.95 -15.36 -11.35
N SER A 128 1.49 -14.15 -11.22
CA SER A 128 2.12 -13.13 -10.40
C SER A 128 1.18 -12.71 -9.26
N TRP A 129 1.75 -12.10 -8.25
CA TRP A 129 1.01 -11.43 -7.20
C TRP A 129 1.58 -10.04 -6.98
N GLY A 130 0.74 -9.10 -6.58
CA GLY A 130 1.12 -7.72 -6.66
C GLY A 130 0.45 -6.82 -5.65
N LEU A 131 0.80 -5.54 -5.81
CA LEU A 131 0.18 -4.41 -5.17
C LEU A 131 -0.70 -3.69 -6.19
N ALA A 132 -1.90 -3.31 -5.78
CA ALA A 132 -2.82 -2.54 -6.59
C ALA A 132 -3.37 -1.35 -5.80
N VAL A 133 -3.56 -0.23 -6.50
CA VAL A 133 -4.32 0.92 -6.00
C VAL A 133 -5.44 1.19 -6.99
N LEU A 134 -6.65 1.20 -6.49
CA LEU A 134 -7.88 1.41 -7.24
C LEU A 134 -8.52 2.72 -6.77
N VAL A 135 -8.95 3.55 -7.71
CA VAL A 135 -9.52 4.87 -7.42
C VAL A 135 -10.81 5.05 -8.21
N ARG A 136 -11.91 5.39 -7.55
CA ARG A 136 -13.21 5.63 -8.21
C ARG A 136 -13.58 7.12 -8.32
N VAL A 137 -12.75 7.99 -7.76
CA VAL A 137 -12.88 9.44 -7.86
C VAL A 137 -11.86 10.00 -8.86
N PRO A 138 -12.02 11.23 -9.37
CA PRO A 138 -11.00 11.86 -10.21
C PRO A 138 -9.65 11.86 -9.51
N ALA A 139 -8.62 11.35 -10.16
CA ALA A 139 -7.28 11.24 -9.58
C ALA A 139 -6.20 11.22 -10.66
N ARG A 140 -4.97 11.54 -10.29
CA ARG A 140 -3.81 11.52 -11.17
C ARG A 140 -2.75 10.58 -10.62
N PHE A 141 -2.38 9.57 -11.39
CA PHE A 141 -1.26 8.70 -11.05
C PHE A 141 0.07 9.47 -11.13
N LEU A 142 0.88 9.40 -10.07
CA LEU A 142 2.16 10.08 -9.97
C LEU A 142 3.34 9.20 -10.38
N GLY A 143 3.25 7.90 -10.11
CA GLY A 143 4.30 6.97 -10.44
C GLY A 143 4.56 5.89 -9.39
N VAL A 144 5.64 5.14 -9.64
CA VAL A 144 6.08 4.01 -8.83
C VAL A 144 7.42 4.33 -8.19
N THR A 145 7.49 4.28 -6.86
CA THR A 145 8.76 4.33 -6.14
C THR A 145 9.19 2.91 -5.78
N ARG A 146 10.27 2.41 -6.39
CA ARG A 146 10.80 1.07 -6.12
C ARG A 146 11.77 1.10 -4.95
N LEU A 147 11.56 0.19 -3.99
CA LEU A 147 12.49 -0.02 -2.87
C LEU A 147 13.58 -0.99 -3.30
N ARG A 148 14.76 -0.90 -2.65
CA ARG A 148 15.87 -1.78 -3.02
C ARG A 148 15.55 -3.24 -2.76
N PRO A 149 16.05 -4.17 -3.59
CA PRO A 149 15.96 -5.60 -3.32
C PRO A 149 16.74 -5.97 -2.05
N LEU A 150 16.18 -6.86 -1.23
CA LEU A 150 16.83 -7.38 -0.03
C LEU A 150 17.22 -8.84 -0.25
N ARG A 151 18.41 -9.23 0.23
CA ARG A 151 18.90 -10.64 0.10
C ARG A 151 17.95 -11.69 0.68
N ARG A 152 17.15 -11.30 1.69
CA ARG A 152 16.22 -12.21 2.39
C ARG A 152 14.77 -12.05 1.92
N ASP A 153 14.49 -11.06 1.08
CA ASP A 153 13.18 -10.86 0.48
C ASP A 153 13.33 -10.85 -1.05
N PRO A 154 13.00 -11.95 -1.72
CA PRO A 154 13.10 -12.04 -3.18
C PRO A 154 12.02 -11.20 -3.88
N VAL A 155 11.11 -10.64 -3.12
CA VAL A 155 9.97 -9.90 -3.60
C VAL A 155 10.34 -8.44 -3.87
N ARG A 156 9.86 -7.91 -4.97
CA ARG A 156 10.01 -6.50 -5.31
C ARG A 156 9.06 -5.68 -4.44
N ARG A 157 9.58 -4.78 -3.62
CA ARG A 157 8.75 -3.88 -2.82
C ARG A 157 8.73 -2.49 -3.47
N LEU A 158 7.58 -1.84 -3.40
CA LEU A 158 7.37 -0.55 -4.05
C LEU A 158 6.22 0.23 -3.40
N VAL A 159 6.10 1.48 -3.81
CA VAL A 159 4.99 2.38 -3.48
C VAL A 159 4.33 2.84 -4.77
N LEU A 160 3.03 2.75 -4.86
CA LEU A 160 2.19 3.37 -5.88
C LEU A 160 1.66 4.70 -5.34
N SER A 161 1.81 5.78 -6.09
CA SER A 161 1.44 7.12 -5.63
C SER A 161 0.44 7.78 -6.56
N TRP A 162 -0.59 8.42 -5.97
CA TRP A 162 -1.65 9.13 -6.64
C TRP A 162 -1.90 10.50 -6.02
N GLU A 163 -2.34 11.46 -6.80
CA GLU A 163 -2.96 12.68 -6.31
C GLU A 163 -4.48 12.57 -6.46
N VAL A 164 -5.18 12.89 -5.38
CA VAL A 164 -6.64 12.88 -5.32
C VAL A 164 -7.10 14.25 -4.81
N PRO A 165 -7.92 14.97 -5.57
CA PRO A 165 -8.57 16.18 -5.09
C PRO A 165 -9.53 15.85 -3.93
N VAL A 166 -9.42 16.58 -2.81
CA VAL A 166 -10.26 16.41 -1.62
C VAL A 166 -10.65 17.80 -1.13
N GLY A 167 -11.92 18.16 -1.25
CA GLY A 167 -12.38 19.52 -0.99
C GLY A 167 -11.65 20.55 -1.85
N ASN A 168 -11.07 21.57 -1.21
CA ASN A 168 -10.25 22.58 -1.88
C ASN A 168 -8.77 22.22 -1.97
N GLY A 169 -8.37 21.05 -1.45
CA GLY A 169 -6.99 20.60 -1.38
C GLY A 169 -6.68 19.41 -2.29
N VAL A 170 -5.45 18.94 -2.18
CA VAL A 170 -4.98 17.74 -2.87
C VAL A 170 -4.32 16.82 -1.85
N LEU A 171 -4.77 15.58 -1.79
CA LEU A 171 -4.20 14.52 -0.96
C LEU A 171 -3.31 13.61 -1.81
N THR A 172 -2.05 13.42 -1.41
CA THR A 172 -1.21 12.39 -2.01
C THR A 172 -1.48 11.05 -1.34
N VAL A 173 -1.93 10.08 -2.10
CA VAL A 173 -2.20 8.72 -1.63
C VAL A 173 -1.05 7.81 -2.05
N HIS A 174 -0.46 7.12 -1.07
CA HIS A 174 0.60 6.14 -1.24
C HIS A 174 0.11 4.76 -0.82
N GLY A 175 0.11 3.81 -1.75
CA GLY A 175 -0.16 2.39 -1.47
C GLY A 175 1.14 1.59 -1.42
N THR A 176 1.30 0.69 -0.44
CA THR A 176 2.50 -0.13 -0.31
C THR A 176 2.23 -1.51 0.29
N HIS A 177 3.21 -2.40 0.13
CA HIS A 177 3.33 -3.66 0.85
C HIS A 177 4.80 -3.87 1.22
N VAL A 178 5.14 -3.67 2.49
CA VAL A 178 6.52 -3.71 2.99
C VAL A 178 6.94 -5.15 3.30
N SER A 179 8.23 -5.45 3.23
CA SER A 179 8.76 -6.77 3.59
C SER A 179 8.55 -7.10 5.07
N HIS A 180 8.47 -8.39 5.38
CA HIS A 180 8.39 -8.87 6.75
C HIS A 180 9.66 -8.52 7.54
N LEU A 181 9.53 -8.34 8.86
CA LEU A 181 10.64 -7.94 9.74
C LEU A 181 11.86 -8.85 9.61
N LEU A 182 11.66 -10.15 9.56
CA LEU A 182 12.74 -11.14 9.42
C LEU A 182 13.40 -11.13 8.02
N GLN A 183 12.79 -10.49 7.06
CA GLN A 183 13.33 -10.34 5.70
C GLN A 183 14.14 -9.06 5.52
N GLY A 184 14.18 -8.17 6.52
CA GLY A 184 14.98 -6.96 6.52
C GLY A 184 14.18 -5.65 6.36
N SER A 185 12.91 -5.63 6.76
CA SER A 185 12.04 -4.46 6.65
C SER A 185 12.62 -3.14 7.20
N PRO A 186 13.50 -3.10 8.23
CA PRO A 186 14.10 -1.83 8.67
C PRO A 186 14.82 -1.05 7.56
N VAL A 187 15.35 -1.74 6.55
CA VAL A 187 15.95 -1.09 5.38
C VAL A 187 14.88 -0.41 4.55
N HIS A 188 13.77 -1.10 4.25
CA HIS A 188 12.64 -0.55 3.51
C HIS A 188 11.99 0.62 4.24
N TYR A 189 11.85 0.56 5.56
CA TYR A 189 11.33 1.68 6.35
C TYR A 189 12.23 2.92 6.24
N ARG A 190 13.54 2.75 6.27
CA ARG A 190 14.48 3.85 6.08
C ARG A 190 14.37 4.46 4.68
N GLU A 191 14.14 3.65 3.66
CA GLU A 191 13.91 4.13 2.29
C GLU A 191 12.55 4.83 2.15
N LEU A 192 11.49 4.26 2.72
CA LEU A 192 10.16 4.90 2.77
C LEU A 192 10.22 6.25 3.47
N SER A 193 10.88 6.32 4.64
CA SER A 193 11.04 7.57 5.40
C SER A 193 11.76 8.66 4.59
N ARG A 194 12.70 8.29 3.71
CA ARG A 194 13.39 9.24 2.83
C ARG A 194 12.57 9.61 1.61
N ALA A 195 11.96 8.62 0.95
CA ALA A 195 11.20 8.82 -0.29
C ALA A 195 9.89 9.55 -0.05
N LEU A 196 9.26 9.31 1.10
CA LEU A 196 7.98 9.87 1.51
C LEU A 196 8.14 10.87 2.66
N ALA A 197 9.29 11.55 2.74
CA ALA A 197 9.54 12.52 3.79
C ALA A 197 8.42 13.55 3.85
N PRO A 198 7.84 13.81 5.05
CA PRO A 198 6.77 14.77 5.19
C PRO A 198 7.24 16.16 4.76
N GLY A 199 6.81 16.60 3.60
CA GLY A 199 7.12 17.92 3.04
C GLY A 199 6.09 19.01 3.40
N GLY A 200 5.29 18.78 4.43
CA GLY A 200 4.17 19.68 4.78
C GLY A 200 2.95 19.54 3.87
N ARG A 201 3.01 18.74 2.83
CA ARG A 201 1.87 18.45 1.96
C ARG A 201 0.98 17.37 2.56
N PRO A 202 -0.35 17.48 2.38
CA PRO A 202 -1.28 16.44 2.79
C PRO A 202 -0.95 15.11 2.12
N ALA A 203 -0.74 14.07 2.92
CA ALA A 203 -0.44 12.74 2.40
C ALA A 203 -1.01 11.63 3.30
N VAL A 204 -1.37 10.50 2.66
CA VAL A 204 -1.74 9.25 3.32
C VAL A 204 -0.87 8.11 2.77
N LEU A 205 -0.41 7.25 3.66
CA LEU A 205 0.29 6.00 3.35
C LEU A 205 -0.52 4.85 3.90
N ALA A 206 -0.96 3.95 3.03
CA ALA A 206 -1.80 2.82 3.38
C ALA A 206 -1.23 1.50 2.86
N GLY A 207 -1.41 0.41 3.61
CA GLY A 207 -0.99 -0.92 3.19
C GLY A 207 -0.64 -1.85 4.34
N ASP A 208 -0.25 -3.07 3.95
CA ASP A 208 0.38 -4.01 4.85
C ASP A 208 1.84 -3.61 5.08
N MET A 209 2.09 -3.11 6.28
CA MET A 209 3.40 -2.66 6.70
C MET A 209 4.26 -3.79 7.29
N ASN A 210 3.68 -4.99 7.51
CA ASN A 210 4.35 -6.13 8.13
C ASN A 210 5.09 -5.78 9.45
N LEU A 211 4.62 -4.73 10.13
CA LEU A 211 5.19 -4.24 11.38
C LEU A 211 4.06 -3.77 12.30
N TRP A 212 4.08 -4.19 13.55
CA TRP A 212 3.04 -3.85 14.52
C TRP A 212 3.00 -2.36 14.87
N GLY A 213 1.81 -1.88 15.23
CA GLY A 213 1.42 -0.49 15.29
C GLY A 213 2.40 0.50 15.95
N PRO A 214 2.85 0.33 17.21
CA PRO A 214 3.78 1.26 17.83
C PRO A 214 5.11 1.38 17.09
N ALA A 215 5.65 0.27 16.58
CA ALA A 215 6.93 0.25 15.89
C ALA A 215 6.87 0.97 14.54
N VAL A 216 5.74 0.91 13.81
CA VAL A 216 5.55 1.66 12.56
C VAL A 216 5.74 3.17 12.79
N SER A 217 5.18 3.71 13.86
CA SER A 217 5.29 5.14 14.17
C SER A 217 6.72 5.58 14.48
N LEU A 218 7.53 4.68 15.04
CA LEU A 218 8.96 4.95 15.28
C LEU A 218 9.79 4.92 13.99
N GLN A 219 9.40 4.09 13.03
CA GLN A 219 10.12 3.94 11.77
C GLN A 219 9.77 5.04 10.74
N LEU A 220 8.61 5.67 10.88
CA LEU A 220 8.11 6.69 9.96
C LEU A 220 7.81 7.99 10.74
N PRO A 221 8.84 8.75 11.16
CA PRO A 221 8.65 10.01 11.86
C PRO A 221 7.86 11.00 11.00
N GLY A 222 6.96 11.75 11.62
CA GLY A 222 6.07 12.68 10.94
C GLY A 222 4.81 12.06 10.34
N TRP A 223 4.69 10.73 10.40
CA TRP A 223 3.46 10.02 10.04
C TRP A 223 2.68 9.61 11.29
N ARG A 224 1.37 9.86 11.28
CA ARG A 224 0.45 9.55 12.38
C ARG A 224 -0.52 8.45 11.98
N ARG A 225 -0.75 7.48 12.84
CA ARG A 225 -1.75 6.43 12.61
C ARG A 225 -3.16 6.99 12.79
N VAL A 226 -4.01 6.82 11.77
CA VAL A 226 -5.43 7.16 11.83
C VAL A 226 -6.21 6.08 12.56
N VAL A 227 -5.94 4.82 12.24
CA VAL A 227 -6.68 3.68 12.78
C VAL A 227 -5.79 2.86 13.70
N ARG A 228 -6.36 2.43 14.83
CA ARG A 228 -5.73 1.50 15.77
C ARG A 228 -6.61 0.28 15.94
N GLY A 229 -6.02 -0.90 15.84
CA GLY A 229 -6.73 -2.16 15.98
C GLY A 229 -5.88 -3.31 15.45
N ARG A 230 -6.27 -4.53 15.76
CA ARG A 230 -5.54 -5.72 15.35
C ARG A 230 -6.11 -6.23 14.03
N THR A 231 -5.25 -6.47 13.05
CA THR A 231 -5.64 -6.87 11.69
C THR A 231 -5.31 -8.32 11.37
N TRP A 232 -4.31 -8.90 12.05
CA TRP A 232 -3.83 -10.24 11.73
C TRP A 232 -3.60 -11.11 12.98
N PRO A 233 -3.87 -12.44 12.87
CA PRO A 233 -4.65 -13.10 11.84
C PRO A 233 -6.15 -12.78 11.96
N ALA A 234 -6.90 -12.81 10.86
CA ALA A 234 -8.29 -12.31 10.82
C ALA A 234 -9.23 -12.95 11.84
N THR A 235 -9.07 -14.26 12.13
CA THR A 235 -9.96 -15.01 13.02
C THR A 235 -9.71 -14.73 14.50
N ARG A 236 -8.44 -14.54 14.90
CA ARG A 236 -8.02 -14.22 16.28
C ARG A 236 -6.89 -13.20 16.26
N PRO A 237 -7.20 -11.92 15.96
CA PRO A 237 -6.18 -10.94 15.70
C PRO A 237 -5.38 -10.59 16.95
N HIS A 238 -4.06 -10.63 16.82
CA HIS A 238 -3.12 -10.24 17.89
C HIS A 238 -2.18 -9.11 17.48
N SER A 239 -2.00 -8.86 16.16
CA SER A 239 -1.12 -7.83 15.63
C SER A 239 -1.87 -6.88 14.70
N GLN A 240 -1.46 -5.61 14.67
CA GLN A 240 -1.85 -4.68 13.63
C GLN A 240 -0.71 -4.62 12.62
N LEU A 241 -0.90 -5.18 11.43
CA LEU A 241 0.07 -5.16 10.32
C LEU A 241 -0.35 -4.19 9.21
N ASP A 242 -1.66 -4.00 9.07
CA ASP A 242 -2.27 -3.12 8.06
C ASP A 242 -2.53 -1.76 8.67
N HIS A 243 -2.07 -0.71 8.00
CA HIS A 243 -2.08 0.65 8.53
C HIS A 243 -2.60 1.67 7.53
N VAL A 244 -3.22 2.72 8.07
CA VAL A 244 -3.47 3.99 7.42
C VAL A 244 -2.75 5.07 8.23
N LEU A 245 -1.76 5.69 7.63
CA LEU A 245 -0.91 6.73 8.21
C LEU A 245 -1.13 8.02 7.46
N VAL A 246 -1.17 9.15 8.15
CA VAL A 246 -1.32 10.47 7.54
C VAL A 246 -0.18 11.39 7.92
N SER A 247 0.12 12.33 7.04
CA SER A 247 1.14 13.37 7.22
C SER A 247 0.64 14.71 6.69
N GLY A 248 1.19 15.80 7.18
CA GLY A 248 0.72 17.15 6.85
C GLY A 248 -0.63 17.48 7.50
N PHE A 249 -1.36 18.37 6.87
CA PHE A 249 -2.68 18.85 7.35
C PHE A 249 -3.78 17.86 6.91
N VAL A 250 -3.72 16.65 7.45
CA VAL A 250 -4.74 15.61 7.22
C VAL A 250 -5.20 15.11 8.57
N THR A 251 -6.50 15.14 8.78
CA THR A 251 -7.17 14.46 9.90
C THR A 251 -7.99 13.29 9.37
N GLY A 252 -8.41 12.42 10.24
CA GLY A 252 -9.25 11.29 9.86
C GLY A 252 -9.58 10.40 11.02
N SER A 253 -10.58 9.57 10.77
CA SER A 253 -11.03 8.52 11.67
C SER A 253 -11.22 7.22 10.88
N GLY A 254 -11.36 6.11 11.57
CA GLY A 254 -11.60 4.84 10.89
C GLY A 254 -11.58 3.65 11.82
N ALA A 255 -11.70 2.48 11.24
CA ALA A 255 -11.81 1.23 11.98
C ALA A 255 -11.11 0.07 11.24
N VAL A 256 -10.68 -0.91 12.03
CA VAL A 256 -10.44 -2.27 11.54
C VAL A 256 -11.78 -2.96 11.43
N LEU A 257 -12.10 -3.47 10.24
CA LEU A 257 -13.38 -4.12 9.99
C LEU A 257 -13.33 -5.61 10.38
N GLY A 258 -14.48 -6.27 10.32
CA GLY A 258 -14.58 -7.71 10.50
C GLY A 258 -13.84 -8.49 9.41
N PRO A 259 -13.64 -9.81 9.59
CA PRO A 259 -13.03 -10.65 8.57
C PRO A 259 -13.91 -10.69 7.30
N LEU A 260 -13.31 -10.53 6.13
CA LEU A 260 -13.96 -10.57 4.83
C LEU A 260 -13.48 -11.74 3.95
N GLY A 261 -12.88 -12.76 4.54
CA GLY A 261 -12.43 -13.96 3.84
C GLY A 261 -10.91 -14.13 3.79
N SER A 262 -10.12 -13.05 3.78
CA SER A 262 -8.67 -13.11 3.89
C SER A 262 -8.20 -13.52 5.29
N ASP A 263 -6.93 -13.88 5.44
CA ASP A 263 -6.28 -14.02 6.75
C ASP A 263 -5.94 -12.67 7.39
N HIS A 264 -6.11 -11.55 6.67
CA HIS A 264 -6.07 -10.19 7.19
C HIS A 264 -7.47 -9.58 7.32
N ARG A 265 -7.64 -8.66 8.29
CA ARG A 265 -8.81 -7.78 8.39
C ARG A 265 -8.52 -6.48 7.67
N PRO A 266 -9.44 -5.98 6.85
CA PRO A 266 -9.27 -4.69 6.20
C PRO A 266 -9.33 -3.53 7.20
N VAL A 267 -8.67 -2.43 6.83
CA VAL A 267 -8.70 -1.16 7.55
C VAL A 267 -9.36 -0.12 6.66
N ARG A 268 -10.38 0.55 7.15
CA ARG A 268 -11.07 1.64 6.45
C ARG A 268 -10.95 2.94 7.24
N ALA A 269 -10.73 4.04 6.54
CA ALA A 269 -10.61 5.38 7.11
C ALA A 269 -11.37 6.41 6.26
N GLU A 270 -11.89 7.42 6.94
CA GLU A 270 -12.37 8.68 6.36
C GLU A 270 -11.31 9.74 6.63
N LEU A 271 -10.90 10.46 5.60
CA LEU A 271 -9.80 11.40 5.62
C LEU A 271 -10.29 12.79 5.18
N VAL A 272 -9.88 13.81 5.93
CA VAL A 272 -10.17 15.22 5.64
C VAL A 272 -8.84 15.94 5.45
N VAL A 273 -8.76 16.74 4.40
CA VAL A 273 -7.63 17.67 4.22
C VAL A 273 -8.01 18.98 4.87
N ASP A 274 -7.32 19.31 5.95
CA ASP A 274 -7.53 20.55 6.68
C ASP A 274 -6.89 21.72 5.92
N ASP A 275 -7.46 22.90 6.03
CA ASP A 275 -6.86 24.12 5.48
C ASP A 275 -5.49 24.35 6.14
N ALA A 276 -4.50 24.71 5.35
CA ALA A 276 -3.21 25.10 5.91
C ALA A 276 -3.41 26.34 6.81
N PRO A 277 -2.81 26.39 8.02
CA PRO A 277 -2.95 27.54 8.88
C PRO A 277 -2.51 28.81 8.14
N PRO A 278 -3.27 29.91 8.21
CA PRO A 278 -2.87 31.16 7.61
C PRO A 278 -1.55 31.62 8.26
N GLY A 279 -0.46 31.64 7.50
CA GLY A 279 0.80 32.22 7.98
C GLY A 279 2.09 31.45 7.81
N GLY A 280 2.10 30.33 7.09
CA GLY A 280 3.34 29.66 6.69
C GLY A 280 3.96 30.27 5.42
N ALA A 281 4.12 31.60 5.34
CA ALA A 281 4.93 32.20 4.30
C ALA A 281 6.35 31.61 4.43
N ALA A 282 6.81 30.96 3.38
CA ALA A 282 8.19 30.51 3.24
C ALA A 282 9.10 31.65 3.67
N GLY A 283 9.85 31.46 4.76
CA GLY A 283 10.86 32.40 5.19
C GLY A 283 11.83 32.59 4.04
N GLY A 284 11.64 33.68 3.32
CA GLY A 284 12.61 34.14 2.33
C GLY A 284 13.90 34.39 3.07
N THR A 285 14.87 33.53 2.83
CA THR A 285 16.27 33.75 3.21
C THR A 285 16.70 34.97 2.42
N THR A 286 16.60 36.17 3.05
CA THR A 286 17.31 37.35 2.57
C THR A 286 18.79 37.03 2.67
N ALA A 287 19.41 36.87 1.50
CA ALA A 287 20.86 36.79 1.41
C ALA A 287 21.48 38.02 2.06
N PRO A 288 22.52 37.87 2.92
CA PRO A 288 23.22 39.01 3.48
C PRO A 288 23.89 39.78 2.35
N GLY A 289 23.54 41.07 2.27
CA GLY A 289 24.11 41.99 1.29
C GLY A 289 25.62 42.03 1.39
N THR A 290 26.25 41.78 0.25
CA THR A 290 27.70 41.96 0.03
C THR A 290 27.96 43.46 0.04
N THR A 291 28.49 43.99 1.14
CA THR A 291 29.09 45.31 1.19
C THR A 291 30.43 45.23 0.46
N ALA A 292 30.54 45.92 -0.67
CA ALA A 292 31.82 46.14 -1.36
C ALA A 292 32.71 47.03 -0.51
N PRO A 293 34.03 46.73 -0.39
CA PRO A 293 34.97 47.66 0.20
C PRO A 293 35.36 48.69 -0.84
N GLY A 294 35.12 49.98 -0.46
CA GLY A 294 35.55 51.14 -1.20
C GLY A 294 37.10 51.21 -1.28
N GLY A 295 37.54 51.61 -2.44
CA GLY A 295 38.93 51.90 -2.73
C GLY A 295 39.45 53.12 -1.99
N GLY A 296 40.72 53.07 -1.62
CA GLY A 296 41.49 54.21 -1.11
C GLY A 296 42.95 53.89 -1.30
N GLY A 297 43.55 54.65 -2.19
CA GLY A 297 44.87 54.51 -2.73
C GLY A 297 46.01 55.05 -1.87
N HIS A 298 47.14 54.95 -2.49
CA HIS A 298 48.45 55.65 -2.31
C HIS A 298 49.46 55.07 -1.31
N GLY A 299 50.64 54.86 -1.87
CA GLY A 299 51.86 55.26 -1.24
C GLY A 299 53.09 54.38 -1.41
N THR A 300 53.79 54.58 -2.49
CA THR A 300 55.25 54.64 -2.67
C THR A 300 56.25 53.98 -1.70
N ALA A 301 57.24 53.36 -2.29
CA ALA A 301 58.63 53.39 -2.08
C ALA A 301 59.35 52.32 -1.17
N ARG A 302 60.17 51.64 -1.78
CA ARG A 302 61.47 51.01 -1.69
C ARG A 302 61.49 49.50 -1.66
#